data_1c8fce0d66469ce62da152ca8e88f7cb
#
_entry.id   1c8fce0d66469ce62da152ca8e88f7cb
#
_cell.length_a   1.000
_cell.length_b   1.000
_cell.length_c   1.000
_cell.angle_alpha   90.00
_cell.angle_beta   90.00
_cell.angle_gamma   90.00
#
_symmetry.space_group_name_H-M   'P 1'
#
loop_
_entity.id
_entity.type
_entity.pdbx_description
1 polymer ?
#
loop_
_entity_poly.entity_id
_entity_poly.type
_entity_poly.pdbx_seq_one_letter_code
_entity_poly.pdbx_strand_id
1 'polypeptide(L)'
;MTTSPAALADRPLDVVVFDAATLVNPTEPGPDGVAWPRQGARRLVAALASRGVAVHVPPAIDRPDAADALARHLSDAGFAAGALTVATPADGGTARRTLVVTRRPDPDPPAALVGAPVLVCGDRPVHRAVFGWLADEAGPFAAAALLAGPPDARAAAAARDHHLRLTKPPGSLGRLEDIGALLAGIAGTSPPPLPRPAAVAVFAGDHGVHAQGVSPWPQEVTAQMVGNLLDGGAAINVLARQAGADVAVVDVGVATPLDPRRGLVDANVRRGTADLTVGPAMTRDEAGRALDAGAAAALRLVAGGAACLVTGDMGIANTTPSAALVASLTDLPAAEVTGRGTGIDDDLLTRKTALVAAAAARARYAHGDDALAVLAEVGGLEHAALAGLVVAAAALQVPVIVDGVIAAAALLVASRLVPGVEACVIAGHRSVEPGSSAVLDALGLDPVIDLDLRLGEGTGAALALPVVEAAVRVLREMATFDEAGVSDKR
;
A
#
# COMPACT_ATOMS: atom_id res chain seq x y z
N MET A 1 -1.96 13.93 -21.43
CA MET A 1 -0.57 13.79 -20.98
C MET A 1 -0.64 13.17 -19.62
N THR A 2 -0.40 11.88 -19.52
CA THR A 2 -0.36 11.16 -18.23
C THR A 2 0.75 11.79 -17.39
N THR A 3 0.38 12.41 -16.27
CA THR A 3 1.35 12.84 -15.25
C THR A 3 2.01 11.59 -14.71
N SER A 4 3.23 11.31 -15.22
CA SER A 4 4.08 10.27 -14.68
C SER A 4 4.28 10.53 -13.18
N PRO A 5 4.33 9.49 -12.33
CA PRO A 5 4.73 9.63 -10.91
C PRO A 5 6.02 10.43 -10.72
N ALA A 6 6.86 10.54 -11.75
CA ALA A 6 8.03 11.39 -11.79
C ALA A 6 7.75 12.90 -11.71
N ALA A 7 6.48 13.34 -11.88
CA ALA A 7 6.11 14.76 -11.72
C ALA A 7 5.77 15.15 -10.28
N LEU A 8 5.68 14.18 -9.36
CA LEU A 8 5.35 14.42 -7.95
C LEU A 8 6.55 14.72 -7.05
N ALA A 9 7.76 14.45 -7.51
CA ALA A 9 8.99 14.84 -6.82
C ALA A 9 10.14 15.01 -7.83
N ASP A 10 10.99 16.01 -7.63
CA ASP A 10 12.35 15.97 -8.13
C ASP A 10 12.94 14.61 -7.74
N ARG A 11 13.41 13.82 -8.72
CA ARG A 11 13.91 12.46 -8.47
C ARG A 11 14.90 12.48 -7.30
N PRO A 12 14.60 11.82 -6.16
CA PRO A 12 15.47 11.90 -4.99
C PRO A 12 16.82 11.20 -5.23
N LEU A 13 16.87 10.26 -6.22
CA LEU A 13 18.05 9.47 -6.57
C LEU A 13 18.17 9.30 -8.09
N ASP A 14 19.39 9.40 -8.59
CA ASP A 14 19.73 9.05 -9.97
C ASP A 14 20.39 7.65 -10.04
N VAL A 15 21.12 7.27 -8.98
CA VAL A 15 21.94 6.05 -8.95
C VAL A 15 21.88 5.42 -7.56
N VAL A 16 21.70 4.10 -7.51
CA VAL A 16 21.89 3.30 -6.28
C VAL A 16 22.98 2.27 -6.53
N VAL A 17 23.95 2.21 -5.63
CA VAL A 17 25.03 1.23 -5.65
C VAL A 17 24.82 0.25 -4.51
N PHE A 18 24.69 -1.03 -4.83
CA PHE A 18 24.54 -2.09 -3.85
C PHE A 18 25.82 -2.91 -3.72
N ASP A 19 26.25 -3.15 -2.49
CA ASP A 19 27.16 -4.24 -2.19
C ASP A 19 26.49 -5.60 -2.54
N ALA A 20 27.22 -6.49 -3.20
CA ALA A 20 26.72 -7.79 -3.66
C ALA A 20 26.12 -8.63 -2.49
N ALA A 21 26.75 -8.59 -1.31
CA ALA A 21 26.27 -9.28 -0.10
C ALA A 21 24.93 -8.72 0.41
N THR A 22 24.58 -7.49 0.04
CA THR A 22 23.29 -6.86 0.36
C THR A 22 22.15 -7.47 -0.44
N LEU A 23 22.39 -7.87 -1.69
CA LEU A 23 21.35 -8.33 -2.62
C LEU A 23 21.17 -9.84 -2.65
N VAL A 24 22.20 -10.63 -2.38
CA VAL A 24 22.16 -12.09 -2.44
C VAL A 24 22.45 -12.77 -1.12
N ASN A 25 21.81 -13.93 -0.88
CA ASN A 25 22.05 -14.73 0.31
C ASN A 25 23.16 -15.76 0.01
N PRO A 26 24.32 -15.69 0.69
CA PRO A 26 25.42 -16.61 0.44
C PRO A 26 25.18 -18.04 0.98
N THR A 27 24.24 -18.21 1.92
CA THR A 27 24.03 -19.45 2.64
C THR A 27 22.87 -20.30 2.12
N GLU A 28 22.05 -19.76 1.23
CA GLU A 28 20.88 -20.42 0.65
C GLU A 28 21.00 -20.42 -0.88
N PRO A 29 21.65 -21.41 -1.50
CA PRO A 29 21.64 -21.56 -2.95
C PRO A 29 20.21 -21.89 -3.43
N GLY A 30 19.83 -21.34 -4.57
CA GLY A 30 18.61 -21.71 -5.27
C GLY A 30 18.67 -23.17 -5.79
N PRO A 31 17.54 -23.66 -6.38
CA PRO A 31 17.47 -25.02 -6.90
C PRO A 31 18.51 -25.39 -7.95
N ASP A 32 19.07 -24.37 -8.62
CA ASP A 32 20.09 -24.44 -9.65
C ASP A 32 21.54 -24.26 -9.10
N GLY A 33 21.69 -24.19 -7.78
CA GLY A 33 22.99 -23.96 -7.13
C GLY A 33 23.50 -22.52 -7.22
N VAL A 34 22.72 -21.60 -7.80
CA VAL A 34 23.06 -20.19 -7.94
C VAL A 34 22.64 -19.42 -6.68
N ALA A 35 23.41 -18.39 -6.32
CA ALA A 35 23.08 -17.54 -5.18
C ALA A 35 21.68 -16.93 -5.29
N TRP A 36 20.84 -17.19 -4.27
CA TRP A 36 19.45 -16.70 -4.25
C TRP A 36 19.38 -15.24 -3.81
N PRO A 37 18.58 -14.37 -4.47
CA PRO A 37 18.41 -13.00 -4.03
C PRO A 37 17.76 -12.94 -2.63
N ARG A 38 18.24 -12.01 -1.79
CA ARG A 38 17.63 -11.76 -0.47
C ARG A 38 16.19 -11.33 -0.63
N GLN A 39 15.39 -11.61 0.40
CA GLN A 39 13.99 -11.20 0.45
C GLN A 39 13.85 -9.71 0.11
N GLY A 40 12.99 -9.40 -0.84
CA GLY A 40 12.70 -8.06 -1.29
C GLY A 40 13.73 -7.41 -2.23
N ALA A 41 14.92 -7.97 -2.39
CA ALA A 41 15.96 -7.38 -3.25
C ALA A 41 15.51 -7.29 -4.71
N ARG A 42 14.90 -8.33 -5.26
CA ARG A 42 14.42 -8.34 -6.65
C ARG A 42 13.38 -7.24 -6.90
N ARG A 43 12.37 -7.13 -6.04
CA ARG A 43 11.33 -6.11 -6.15
C ARG A 43 11.89 -4.71 -6.01
N LEU A 44 12.82 -4.51 -5.07
CA LEU A 44 13.50 -3.22 -4.89
C LEU A 44 14.24 -2.79 -6.15
N VAL A 45 15.08 -3.66 -6.70
CA VAL A 45 15.85 -3.36 -7.92
C VAL A 45 14.92 -3.13 -9.12
N ALA A 46 13.87 -3.96 -9.25
CA ALA A 46 12.87 -3.80 -10.28
C ALA A 46 12.12 -2.46 -10.17
N ALA A 47 11.73 -2.06 -8.96
CA ALA A 47 11.06 -0.78 -8.71
C ALA A 47 11.98 0.41 -9.06
N LEU A 48 13.23 0.38 -8.63
CA LEU A 48 14.22 1.43 -8.96
C LEU A 48 14.44 1.54 -10.48
N ALA A 49 14.66 0.41 -11.15
CA ALA A 49 14.87 0.36 -12.59
C ALA A 49 13.67 0.87 -13.38
N SER A 50 12.44 0.49 -12.99
CA SER A 50 11.20 0.95 -13.64
C SER A 50 10.97 2.47 -13.52
N ARG A 51 11.60 3.12 -12.56
CA ARG A 51 11.58 4.58 -12.35
C ARG A 51 12.78 5.29 -12.97
N GLY A 52 13.63 4.57 -13.69
CA GLY A 52 14.83 5.11 -14.36
C GLY A 52 15.97 5.46 -13.39
N VAL A 53 15.97 4.88 -12.19
CA VAL A 53 17.10 4.96 -11.25
C VAL A 53 18.12 3.89 -11.67
N ALA A 54 19.37 4.30 -11.96
CA ALA A 54 20.41 3.37 -12.32
C ALA A 54 20.85 2.54 -11.10
N VAL A 55 20.90 1.23 -11.29
CA VAL A 55 21.32 0.29 -10.23
C VAL A 55 22.70 -0.27 -10.61
N HIS A 56 23.68 -0.09 -9.75
CA HIS A 56 25.02 -0.59 -9.92
C HIS A 56 25.36 -1.60 -8.82
N VAL A 57 25.97 -2.71 -9.23
CA VAL A 57 26.52 -3.72 -8.30
C VAL A 57 27.99 -3.90 -8.68
N PRO A 58 28.92 -3.36 -7.89
CA PRO A 58 30.34 -3.57 -8.13
C PRO A 58 30.69 -5.07 -8.09
N PRO A 59 31.64 -5.54 -8.94
CA PRO A 59 32.09 -6.92 -8.89
C PRO A 59 32.69 -7.21 -7.51
N ALA A 60 32.13 -8.16 -6.77
CA ALA A 60 32.70 -8.60 -5.51
C ALA A 60 33.80 -9.58 -5.78
N ILE A 61 34.99 -9.40 -5.17
CA ILE A 61 36.18 -10.24 -5.38
C ILE A 61 35.90 -11.69 -4.92
N ASP A 62 35.07 -11.85 -3.89
CA ASP A 62 34.71 -13.12 -3.29
C ASP A 62 33.41 -13.75 -3.87
N ARG A 63 32.65 -13.02 -4.68
CA ARG A 63 31.37 -13.46 -5.27
C ARG A 63 31.15 -12.90 -6.68
N PRO A 64 31.97 -13.28 -7.67
CA PRO A 64 31.86 -12.75 -9.04
C PRO A 64 30.56 -13.12 -9.75
N ASP A 65 29.87 -14.19 -9.30
CA ASP A 65 28.63 -14.72 -9.86
C ASP A 65 27.35 -14.00 -9.35
N ALA A 66 27.46 -13.21 -8.29
CA ALA A 66 26.29 -12.59 -7.66
C ALA A 66 25.59 -11.57 -8.56
N ALA A 67 26.35 -10.77 -9.28
CA ALA A 67 25.83 -9.76 -10.20
C ALA A 67 25.19 -10.42 -11.44
N ASP A 68 25.79 -11.47 -11.97
CA ASP A 68 25.25 -12.25 -13.10
C ASP A 68 23.94 -12.99 -12.70
N ALA A 69 23.89 -13.52 -11.47
CA ALA A 69 22.69 -14.13 -10.93
C ALA A 69 21.55 -13.13 -10.85
N LEU A 70 21.80 -11.93 -10.32
CA LEU A 70 20.79 -10.88 -10.21
C LEU A 70 20.37 -10.36 -11.59
N ALA A 71 21.29 -10.20 -12.53
CA ALA A 71 21.00 -9.79 -13.90
C ALA A 71 20.09 -10.81 -14.61
N ARG A 72 20.36 -12.12 -14.45
CA ARG A 72 19.47 -13.17 -14.96
C ARG A 72 18.08 -13.09 -14.34
N HIS A 73 17.96 -12.91 -13.03
CA HIS A 73 16.67 -12.78 -12.36
C HIS A 73 15.86 -11.56 -12.80
N LEU A 74 16.53 -10.45 -13.13
CA LEU A 74 15.87 -9.27 -13.69
C LEU A 74 15.43 -9.50 -15.13
N SER A 75 16.25 -10.14 -15.95
CA SER A 75 15.89 -10.52 -17.31
C SER A 75 14.69 -11.45 -17.36
N ASP A 76 14.64 -12.47 -16.49
CA ASP A 76 13.51 -13.39 -16.34
C ASP A 76 12.21 -12.69 -15.87
N ALA A 77 12.35 -11.56 -15.20
CA ALA A 77 11.23 -10.71 -14.78
C ALA A 77 10.81 -9.69 -15.85
N GLY A 78 11.38 -9.75 -17.07
CA GLY A 78 11.02 -8.91 -18.19
C GLY A 78 11.72 -7.54 -18.23
N PHE A 79 12.74 -7.30 -17.43
CA PHE A 79 13.52 -6.06 -17.47
C PHE A 79 14.57 -6.10 -18.59
N ALA A 80 14.72 -4.97 -19.30
CA ALA A 80 15.67 -4.86 -20.41
C ALA A 80 17.13 -5.11 -19.94
N ALA A 81 17.93 -5.76 -20.81
CA ALA A 81 19.36 -5.86 -20.63
C ALA A 81 19.95 -4.45 -20.47
N GLY A 82 20.50 -4.12 -19.31
CA GLY A 82 21.00 -2.79 -18.97
C GLY A 82 20.32 -2.11 -17.79
N ALA A 83 19.22 -2.69 -17.26
CA ALA A 83 18.61 -2.24 -16.01
C ALA A 83 19.54 -2.42 -14.79
N LEU A 84 20.53 -3.31 -14.91
CA LEU A 84 21.58 -3.52 -13.93
C LEU A 84 22.94 -3.33 -14.60
N THR A 85 23.78 -2.46 -14.08
CA THR A 85 25.16 -2.28 -14.55
C THR A 85 26.12 -2.93 -13.57
N VAL A 86 26.86 -3.95 -14.04
CA VAL A 86 27.95 -4.59 -13.30
C VAL A 86 29.21 -3.78 -13.55
N ALA A 87 29.34 -2.60 -12.95
CA ALA A 87 30.56 -1.79 -12.98
C ALA A 87 30.48 -0.70 -11.91
N THR A 88 31.64 -0.27 -11.43
CA THR A 88 31.78 1.00 -10.71
C THR A 88 31.44 2.14 -11.68
N PRO A 89 30.71 3.20 -11.28
CA PRO A 89 30.52 4.36 -12.15
C PRO A 89 31.84 4.92 -12.60
N ALA A 90 32.10 4.88 -13.90
CA ALA A 90 33.43 5.19 -14.45
C ALA A 90 33.75 6.69 -14.61
N ASP A 91 32.79 7.60 -14.40
CA ASP A 91 32.97 8.99 -14.73
C ASP A 91 32.63 9.95 -13.59
N GLY A 92 33.60 10.78 -13.23
CA GLY A 92 33.50 11.96 -12.36
C GLY A 92 32.63 13.09 -12.93
N GLY A 93 31.51 12.76 -13.57
CA GLY A 93 30.49 13.70 -14.00
C GLY A 93 29.59 14.10 -12.84
N THR A 94 29.39 15.40 -12.68
CA THR A 94 28.49 16.18 -11.82
C THR A 94 27.69 15.34 -10.82
N ALA A 95 27.83 15.67 -9.54
CA ALA A 95 27.24 15.02 -8.39
C ALA A 95 25.78 14.56 -8.63
N ARG A 96 25.62 13.37 -9.23
CA ARG A 96 24.33 12.69 -9.30
C ARG A 96 24.00 12.23 -7.88
N ARG A 97 22.76 12.35 -7.50
CA ARG A 97 22.28 11.86 -6.20
C ARG A 97 22.48 10.34 -6.14
N THR A 98 23.57 9.92 -5.52
CA THR A 98 23.99 8.52 -5.42
C THR A 98 23.85 8.04 -4.00
N LEU A 99 23.19 6.89 -3.80
CA LEU A 99 23.13 6.19 -2.52
C LEU A 99 23.94 4.91 -2.59
N VAL A 100 24.84 4.70 -1.63
CA VAL A 100 25.54 3.44 -1.42
C VAL A 100 24.86 2.62 -0.36
N VAL A 101 24.49 1.38 -0.66
CA VAL A 101 23.81 0.47 0.28
C VAL A 101 24.70 -0.73 0.56
N THR A 102 25.03 -0.93 1.83
CA THR A 102 25.90 -2.02 2.30
C THR A 102 25.36 -2.67 3.58
N ARG A 103 25.73 -3.92 3.84
CA ARG A 103 25.41 -4.61 5.11
C ARG A 103 26.40 -4.27 6.21
N ARG A 104 27.64 -4.01 5.89
CA ARG A 104 28.72 -3.69 6.84
C ARG A 104 29.33 -2.35 6.48
N PRO A 105 29.78 -1.56 7.45
CA PRO A 105 30.58 -0.39 7.15
C PRO A 105 31.80 -0.84 6.35
N ASP A 106 31.93 -0.35 5.12
CA ASP A 106 33.16 -0.53 4.35
C ASP A 106 34.11 0.60 4.71
N PRO A 107 35.30 0.31 5.24
CA PRO A 107 36.27 1.33 5.61
C PRO A 107 36.85 2.10 4.39
N ASP A 108 36.81 1.51 3.19
CA ASP A 108 37.36 2.11 1.98
C ASP A 108 36.41 2.02 0.77
N PRO A 109 35.42 2.93 0.66
CA PRO A 109 34.59 2.96 -0.54
C PRO A 109 35.43 3.29 -1.78
N PRO A 110 35.08 2.73 -2.97
CA PRO A 110 35.75 3.09 -4.22
C PRO A 110 35.86 4.61 -4.39
N ALA A 111 36.98 5.11 -4.88
CA ALA A 111 37.25 6.55 -4.99
C ALA A 111 36.15 7.34 -5.75
N ALA A 112 35.44 6.70 -6.68
CA ALA A 112 34.32 7.28 -7.42
C ALA A 112 33.05 7.51 -6.52
N LEU A 113 33.01 6.94 -5.33
CA LEU A 113 31.85 7.03 -4.40
C LEU A 113 32.18 7.86 -3.16
N VAL A 114 33.37 8.50 -3.10
CA VAL A 114 33.74 9.37 -1.99
C VAL A 114 32.78 10.55 -1.91
N GLY A 115 32.13 10.70 -0.75
CA GLY A 115 31.12 11.75 -0.51
C GLY A 115 29.67 11.35 -0.78
N ALA A 116 29.41 10.16 -1.33
CA ALA A 116 28.04 9.64 -1.43
C ALA A 116 27.54 9.16 -0.06
N PRO A 117 26.26 9.38 0.29
CA PRO A 117 25.70 8.84 1.52
C PRO A 117 25.75 7.31 1.50
N VAL A 118 26.14 6.72 2.63
CA VAL A 118 26.25 5.26 2.81
C VAL A 118 25.16 4.81 3.78
N LEU A 119 24.27 3.93 3.31
CA LEU A 119 23.25 3.29 4.11
C LEU A 119 23.71 1.89 4.54
N VAL A 120 23.94 1.70 5.84
CA VAL A 120 24.24 0.39 6.41
C VAL A 120 22.94 -0.28 6.85
N CYS A 121 22.48 -1.30 6.12
CA CYS A 121 21.23 -1.97 6.42
C CYS A 121 21.34 -3.06 7.51
N GLY A 122 22.55 -3.60 7.78
CA GLY A 122 22.74 -4.69 8.76
C GLY A 122 21.89 -5.91 8.42
N ASP A 123 21.13 -6.41 9.42
CA ASP A 123 20.21 -7.53 9.25
C ASP A 123 18.79 -7.13 8.82
N ARG A 124 18.51 -5.83 8.72
CA ARG A 124 17.21 -5.34 8.23
C ARG A 124 17.00 -5.72 6.76
N PRO A 125 15.76 -6.02 6.32
CA PRO A 125 15.46 -6.18 4.90
C PRO A 125 15.85 -4.92 4.13
N VAL A 126 16.63 -5.08 3.06
CA VAL A 126 17.24 -3.97 2.31
C VAL A 126 16.21 -2.95 1.81
N HIS A 127 15.07 -3.41 1.31
CA HIS A 127 14.01 -2.53 0.80
C HIS A 127 13.43 -1.62 1.91
N ARG A 128 13.31 -2.11 3.14
CA ARG A 128 12.83 -1.32 4.28
C ARG A 128 13.87 -0.30 4.75
N ALA A 129 15.15 -0.67 4.70
CA ALA A 129 16.22 0.26 5.04
C ALA A 129 16.31 1.40 4.01
N VAL A 130 16.24 1.07 2.72
CA VAL A 130 16.25 2.07 1.63
C VAL A 130 15.01 2.96 1.71
N PHE A 131 13.83 2.39 2.00
CA PHE A 131 12.63 3.19 2.17
C PHE A 131 12.77 4.20 3.32
N GLY A 132 13.24 3.75 4.49
CA GLY A 132 13.43 4.66 5.63
C GLY A 132 14.35 5.83 5.30
N TRP A 133 15.49 5.55 4.68
CA TRP A 133 16.43 6.60 4.25
C TRP A 133 15.80 7.58 3.25
N LEU A 134 15.12 7.08 2.23
CA LEU A 134 14.44 7.92 1.23
C LEU A 134 13.30 8.75 1.84
N ALA A 135 12.59 8.20 2.83
CA ALA A 135 11.52 8.91 3.51
C ALA A 135 12.05 10.12 4.29
N ASP A 136 13.24 10.01 4.88
CA ASP A 136 13.90 11.12 5.56
C ASP A 136 14.40 12.20 4.57
N GLU A 137 14.82 11.80 3.37
CA GLU A 137 15.39 12.72 2.36
C GLU A 137 14.33 13.40 1.47
N ALA A 138 13.27 12.70 1.09
CA ALA A 138 12.34 13.15 0.05
C ALA A 138 10.86 13.14 0.49
N GLY A 139 10.59 12.73 1.71
CA GLY A 139 9.24 12.52 2.22
C GLY A 139 8.73 11.07 2.05
N PRO A 140 7.90 10.62 2.99
CA PRO A 140 7.46 9.23 3.05
C PRO A 140 6.69 8.76 1.81
N PHE A 141 5.78 9.58 1.27
CA PHE A 141 5.02 9.21 0.09
C PHE A 141 5.86 9.17 -1.18
N ALA A 142 6.76 10.15 -1.37
CA ALA A 142 7.66 10.16 -2.53
C ALA A 142 8.59 8.95 -2.53
N ALA A 143 9.12 8.56 -1.36
CA ALA A 143 9.90 7.33 -1.19
C ALA A 143 9.07 6.09 -1.51
N ALA A 144 7.85 6.02 -1.01
CA ALA A 144 6.93 4.92 -1.26
C ALA A 144 6.59 4.79 -2.75
N ALA A 145 6.26 5.89 -3.41
CA ALA A 145 5.93 5.92 -4.84
C ALA A 145 7.11 5.49 -5.72
N LEU A 146 8.35 5.81 -5.30
CA LEU A 146 9.56 5.36 -5.98
C LEU A 146 9.77 3.84 -5.84
N LEU A 147 9.49 3.27 -4.67
CA LEU A 147 9.82 1.88 -4.33
C LEU A 147 8.66 0.89 -4.50
N ALA A 148 7.42 1.36 -4.63
CA ALA A 148 6.28 0.50 -4.91
C ALA A 148 6.42 -0.18 -6.26
N GLY A 149 6.28 -1.50 -6.27
CA GLY A 149 6.38 -2.32 -7.48
C GLY A 149 5.40 -3.49 -7.43
N PRO A 150 5.17 -4.19 -8.55
CA PRO A 150 4.26 -5.31 -8.62
C PRO A 150 4.74 -6.47 -7.73
N PRO A 151 3.84 -7.41 -7.37
CA PRO A 151 4.21 -8.65 -6.71
C PRO A 151 5.24 -9.46 -7.52
N ASP A 152 6.09 -10.21 -6.83
CA ASP A 152 7.09 -11.09 -7.46
C ASP A 152 6.39 -12.27 -8.14
N ALA A 153 6.40 -12.29 -9.48
CA ALA A 153 5.73 -13.30 -10.29
C ALA A 153 6.29 -14.72 -10.06
N ARG A 154 7.62 -14.86 -9.79
CA ARG A 154 8.25 -16.16 -9.52
C ARG A 154 7.82 -16.73 -8.19
N ALA A 155 7.76 -15.92 -7.15
CA ALA A 155 7.28 -16.36 -5.85
C ALA A 155 5.80 -16.76 -5.90
N ALA A 156 4.98 -16.00 -6.64
CA ALA A 156 3.57 -16.34 -6.87
C ALA A 156 3.43 -17.65 -7.66
N ALA A 157 4.23 -17.87 -8.72
CA ALA A 157 4.24 -19.11 -9.48
C ALA A 157 4.67 -20.30 -8.61
N ALA A 158 5.74 -20.17 -7.82
CA ALA A 158 6.18 -21.21 -6.91
C ALA A 158 5.12 -21.60 -5.88
N ALA A 159 4.31 -20.64 -5.40
CA ALA A 159 3.18 -20.93 -4.52
C ALA A 159 2.08 -21.72 -5.24
N ARG A 160 1.75 -21.36 -6.50
CA ARG A 160 0.79 -22.13 -7.30
C ARG A 160 1.26 -23.57 -7.57
N ASP A 161 2.54 -23.75 -7.92
CA ASP A 161 3.14 -25.07 -8.11
C ASP A 161 3.13 -25.88 -6.81
N HIS A 162 3.34 -25.21 -5.66
CA HIS A 162 3.22 -25.88 -4.37
C HIS A 162 1.79 -26.33 -4.09
N HIS A 163 0.77 -25.51 -4.38
CA HIS A 163 -0.64 -25.90 -4.26
C HIS A 163 -1.01 -27.15 -5.05
N LEU A 164 -0.39 -27.39 -6.22
CA LEU A 164 -0.62 -28.60 -7.02
C LEU A 164 -0.11 -29.88 -6.36
N ARG A 165 0.86 -29.76 -5.45
CA ARG A 165 1.46 -30.93 -4.75
C ARG A 165 0.80 -31.23 -3.41
N LEU A 166 -0.01 -30.32 -2.85
CA LEU A 166 -0.72 -30.53 -1.58
C LEU A 166 -1.79 -31.63 -1.71
N THR A 167 -2.08 -32.34 -0.60
CA THR A 167 -3.03 -33.48 -0.52
C THR A 167 -4.48 -33.06 -0.74
N LYS A 168 -4.76 -32.44 -1.89
CA LYS A 168 -6.09 -31.98 -2.32
C LYS A 168 -6.22 -31.99 -3.83
N PRO A 169 -7.45 -32.05 -4.38
CA PRO A 169 -7.64 -31.85 -5.81
C PRO A 169 -7.17 -30.45 -6.22
N PRO A 170 -6.48 -30.30 -7.37
CA PRO A 170 -6.09 -29.00 -7.89
C PRO A 170 -7.27 -28.00 -7.96
N GLY A 171 -7.09 -26.78 -7.47
CA GLY A 171 -8.11 -25.73 -7.49
C GLY A 171 -9.25 -25.89 -6.47
N SER A 172 -9.26 -26.95 -5.65
CA SER A 172 -10.39 -27.26 -4.75
C SER A 172 -10.57 -26.26 -3.59
N LEU A 173 -9.56 -25.46 -3.27
CA LEU A 173 -9.66 -24.38 -2.28
C LEU A 173 -10.00 -23.01 -2.91
N GLY A 174 -10.18 -22.99 -4.24
CA GLY A 174 -10.64 -21.79 -4.95
C GLY A 174 -9.76 -20.57 -4.63
N ARG A 175 -10.39 -19.46 -4.27
CA ARG A 175 -9.71 -18.18 -4.01
C ARG A 175 -8.67 -18.20 -2.89
N LEU A 176 -8.72 -19.15 -1.96
CA LEU A 176 -7.65 -19.27 -0.96
C LEU A 176 -6.30 -19.58 -1.62
N GLU A 177 -6.29 -20.33 -2.72
CA GLU A 177 -5.07 -20.61 -3.48
C GLU A 177 -4.51 -19.34 -4.14
N ASP A 178 -5.39 -18.50 -4.71
CA ASP A 178 -5.01 -17.23 -5.32
C ASP A 178 -4.50 -16.22 -4.29
N ILE A 179 -5.16 -16.10 -3.13
CA ILE A 179 -4.72 -15.25 -2.02
C ILE A 179 -3.34 -15.71 -1.52
N GLY A 180 -3.14 -17.01 -1.35
CA GLY A 180 -1.84 -17.56 -0.94
C GLY A 180 -0.73 -17.23 -1.94
N ALA A 181 -1.00 -17.38 -3.24
CA ALA A 181 -0.06 -17.04 -4.30
C ALA A 181 0.21 -15.51 -4.38
N LEU A 182 -0.81 -14.68 -4.20
CA LEU A 182 -0.66 -13.22 -4.12
C LEU A 182 0.27 -12.84 -2.95
N LEU A 183 0.03 -13.40 -1.77
CA LEU A 183 0.85 -13.12 -0.58
C LEU A 183 2.30 -13.58 -0.77
N ALA A 184 2.53 -14.71 -1.45
CA ALA A 184 3.87 -15.13 -1.83
C ALA A 184 4.55 -14.11 -2.77
N GLY A 185 3.80 -13.60 -3.75
CA GLY A 185 4.27 -12.53 -4.64
C GLY A 185 4.60 -11.24 -3.91
N ILE A 186 3.75 -10.81 -2.97
CA ILE A 186 3.98 -9.60 -2.15
C ILE A 186 5.23 -9.79 -1.29
N ALA A 187 5.38 -10.93 -0.63
CA ALA A 187 6.53 -11.22 0.21
C ALA A 187 7.82 -11.54 -0.57
N GLY A 188 7.70 -11.87 -1.87
CA GLY A 188 8.83 -12.30 -2.71
C GLY A 188 9.39 -13.68 -2.34
N THR A 189 8.62 -14.52 -1.64
CA THR A 189 9.01 -15.87 -1.20
C THR A 189 7.80 -16.79 -1.13
N SER A 190 8.04 -18.10 -1.37
CA SER A 190 7.02 -19.16 -1.23
C SER A 190 7.58 -20.29 -0.36
N PRO A 191 6.83 -20.75 0.68
CA PRO A 191 5.59 -20.15 1.18
C PRO A 191 5.82 -18.77 1.83
N PRO A 192 4.83 -17.87 1.76
CA PRO A 192 4.97 -16.54 2.35
C PRO A 192 4.97 -16.58 3.90
N PRO A 193 5.49 -15.55 4.59
CA PRO A 193 5.31 -15.43 6.03
C PRO A 193 3.82 -15.27 6.38
N LEU A 194 3.43 -15.64 7.60
CA LEU A 194 2.09 -15.37 8.10
C LEU A 194 1.82 -13.85 8.13
N PRO A 195 0.61 -13.39 7.79
CA PRO A 195 0.23 -11.98 7.84
C PRO A 195 -0.04 -11.51 9.29
N ARG A 196 0.88 -11.85 10.19
CA ARG A 196 0.83 -11.59 11.64
C ARG A 196 2.16 -11.15 12.20
N PRO A 197 2.16 -10.23 13.20
CA PRO A 197 1.00 -9.49 13.69
C PRO A 197 0.42 -8.57 12.61
N ALA A 198 -0.89 -8.30 12.68
CA ALA A 198 -1.54 -7.33 11.81
C ALA A 198 -1.82 -6.02 12.56
N ALA A 199 -1.91 -4.90 11.84
CA ALA A 199 -2.26 -3.61 12.41
C ALA A 199 -3.34 -2.92 11.57
N VAL A 200 -4.41 -2.49 12.23
CA VAL A 200 -5.44 -1.62 11.66
C VAL A 200 -5.01 -0.18 11.85
N ALA A 201 -4.94 0.59 10.77
CA ALA A 201 -4.69 2.02 10.82
C ALA A 201 -6.00 2.77 10.54
N VAL A 202 -6.58 3.38 11.58
CA VAL A 202 -7.79 4.19 11.48
C VAL A 202 -7.39 5.65 11.31
N PHE A 203 -7.62 6.21 10.12
CA PHE A 203 -7.38 7.62 9.85
C PHE A 203 -8.65 8.42 10.09
N ALA A 204 -8.56 9.45 10.94
CA ALA A 204 -9.68 10.29 11.34
C ALA A 204 -9.59 11.69 10.70
N GLY A 205 -10.70 12.13 10.08
CA GLY A 205 -10.78 13.44 9.47
C GLY A 205 -12.24 13.90 9.27
N ASP A 206 -12.47 15.21 9.36
CA ASP A 206 -13.76 15.85 9.19
C ASP A 206 -13.89 16.51 7.82
N HIS A 207 -15.13 16.70 7.37
CA HIS A 207 -15.47 17.17 6.04
C HIS A 207 -16.37 18.39 6.07
N GLY A 208 -15.94 19.49 5.40
CA GLY A 208 -16.74 20.70 5.29
C GLY A 208 -18.10 20.52 4.60
N VAL A 209 -18.23 19.50 3.74
CA VAL A 209 -19.50 19.14 3.11
C VAL A 209 -20.58 18.71 4.11
N HIS A 210 -20.22 18.42 5.36
CA HIS A 210 -21.17 18.20 6.44
C HIS A 210 -22.15 19.37 6.60
N ALA A 211 -21.69 20.62 6.39
CA ALA A 211 -22.54 21.82 6.43
C ALA A 211 -23.70 21.78 5.43
N GLN A 212 -23.62 20.95 4.39
CA GLN A 212 -24.69 20.73 3.42
C GLN A 212 -25.78 19.78 3.95
N GLY A 213 -25.68 19.28 5.19
CA GLY A 213 -26.63 18.38 5.80
C GLY A 213 -26.72 17.03 5.09
N VAL A 214 -25.62 16.50 4.55
CA VAL A 214 -25.55 15.18 3.88
C VAL A 214 -25.46 14.00 4.83
N SER A 215 -25.43 14.27 6.14
CA SER A 215 -25.44 13.28 7.22
C SER A 215 -26.36 13.73 8.33
N PRO A 216 -27.14 12.83 8.97
CA PRO A 216 -27.95 13.15 10.14
C PRO A 216 -27.13 13.27 11.44
N TRP A 217 -25.87 12.80 11.42
CA TRP A 217 -24.99 12.81 12.59
C TRP A 217 -24.27 14.15 12.73
N PRO A 218 -24.18 14.71 13.95
CA PRO A 218 -23.39 15.92 14.18
C PRO A 218 -21.90 15.65 14.00
N GLN A 219 -21.15 16.67 13.60
CA GLN A 219 -19.71 16.53 13.28
C GLN A 219 -18.85 16.13 14.48
N GLU A 220 -19.25 16.54 15.69
CA GLU A 220 -18.57 16.22 16.95
C GLU A 220 -18.44 14.72 17.20
N VAL A 221 -19.27 13.90 16.55
CA VAL A 221 -19.22 12.43 16.64
C VAL A 221 -17.86 11.91 16.16
N THR A 222 -17.22 12.56 15.20
CA THR A 222 -15.86 12.17 14.77
C THR A 222 -14.88 12.17 15.94
N ALA A 223 -14.78 13.28 16.68
CA ALA A 223 -13.91 13.39 17.84
C ALA A 223 -14.29 12.43 18.98
N GLN A 224 -15.59 12.25 19.21
CA GLN A 224 -16.11 11.31 20.21
C GLN A 224 -15.74 9.87 19.86
N MET A 225 -15.85 9.48 18.60
CA MET A 225 -15.46 8.15 18.12
C MET A 225 -13.94 7.94 18.17
N VAL A 226 -13.13 8.96 17.91
CA VAL A 226 -11.69 8.86 18.16
C VAL A 226 -11.42 8.53 19.63
N GLY A 227 -12.11 9.17 20.56
CA GLY A 227 -12.04 8.82 21.99
C GLY A 227 -12.42 7.35 22.26
N ASN A 228 -13.54 6.90 21.70
CA ASN A 228 -14.03 5.53 21.85
C ASN A 228 -13.07 4.48 21.24
N LEU A 229 -12.47 4.78 20.08
CA LEU A 229 -11.44 3.94 19.43
C LEU A 229 -10.20 3.78 20.33
N LEU A 230 -9.75 4.87 20.95
CA LEU A 230 -8.60 4.87 21.85
C LEU A 230 -8.91 4.13 23.18
N ASP A 231 -10.14 4.18 23.63
CA ASP A 231 -10.61 3.45 24.83
C ASP A 231 -10.91 1.97 24.55
N GLY A 232 -10.83 1.55 23.28
CA GLY A 232 -11.01 0.15 22.90
C GLY A 232 -12.47 -0.31 22.83
N GLY A 233 -13.43 0.63 22.74
CA GLY A 233 -14.86 0.38 22.77
C GLY A 233 -15.56 0.32 21.40
N ALA A 234 -14.91 0.73 20.32
CA ALA A 234 -15.47 0.71 18.98
C ALA A 234 -15.56 -0.72 18.40
N ALA A 235 -16.37 -0.90 17.37
CA ALA A 235 -16.54 -2.20 16.72
C ALA A 235 -15.23 -2.78 16.21
N ILE A 236 -14.39 -1.95 15.59
CA ILE A 236 -13.07 -2.38 15.10
C ILE A 236 -12.18 -2.90 16.23
N ASN A 237 -12.23 -2.30 17.43
CA ASN A 237 -11.42 -2.79 18.54
C ASN A 237 -11.82 -4.22 18.97
N VAL A 238 -13.13 -4.53 18.91
CA VAL A 238 -13.64 -5.88 19.24
C VAL A 238 -13.19 -6.88 18.17
N LEU A 239 -13.36 -6.54 16.89
CA LEU A 239 -13.02 -7.42 15.77
C LEU A 239 -11.50 -7.57 15.61
N ALA A 240 -10.72 -6.51 15.84
CA ALA A 240 -9.27 -6.57 15.82
C ALA A 240 -8.73 -7.48 16.93
N ARG A 241 -9.26 -7.39 18.16
CA ARG A 241 -8.89 -8.34 19.25
C ARG A 241 -9.19 -9.79 18.88
N GLN A 242 -10.36 -10.05 18.27
CA GLN A 242 -10.70 -11.39 17.77
C GLN A 242 -9.72 -11.89 16.71
N ALA A 243 -9.34 -11.01 15.77
CA ALA A 243 -8.43 -11.33 14.68
C ALA A 243 -6.94 -11.31 15.10
N GLY A 244 -6.61 -10.90 16.33
CA GLY A 244 -5.24 -10.77 16.81
C GLY A 244 -4.49 -9.63 16.13
N ALA A 245 -5.17 -8.51 15.87
CA ALA A 245 -4.61 -7.30 15.28
C ALA A 245 -4.61 -6.13 16.29
N ASP A 246 -3.62 -5.25 16.18
CA ASP A 246 -3.56 -3.99 16.91
C ASP A 246 -4.33 -2.89 16.16
N VAL A 247 -4.84 -1.90 16.89
CA VAL A 247 -5.52 -0.72 16.32
C VAL A 247 -4.70 0.53 16.64
N ALA A 248 -4.30 1.24 15.59
CA ALA A 248 -3.65 2.56 15.67
C ALA A 248 -4.63 3.63 15.14
N VAL A 249 -4.77 4.73 15.87
CA VAL A 249 -5.63 5.86 15.49
C VAL A 249 -4.75 7.04 15.11
N VAL A 250 -5.00 7.60 13.92
CA VAL A 250 -4.22 8.70 13.35
C VAL A 250 -5.16 9.88 13.07
N ASP A 251 -5.03 10.97 13.80
CA ASP A 251 -5.70 12.22 13.46
C ASP A 251 -4.98 12.87 12.28
N VAL A 252 -5.64 12.93 11.14
CA VAL A 252 -5.14 13.63 9.94
C VAL A 252 -5.94 14.87 9.61
N GLY A 253 -7.10 15.05 10.27
CA GLY A 253 -7.95 16.17 9.93
C GLY A 253 -9.22 16.29 10.77
N VAL A 254 -9.23 15.87 12.03
CA VAL A 254 -10.36 16.09 12.95
C VAL A 254 -10.50 17.59 13.22
N ALA A 255 -11.71 18.14 13.05
CA ALA A 255 -11.96 19.57 13.19
C ALA A 255 -11.83 20.04 14.65
N THR A 256 -12.36 19.25 15.59
CA THR A 256 -12.23 19.52 17.03
C THR A 256 -10.81 19.15 17.48
N PRO A 257 -10.09 20.06 18.17
CA PRO A 257 -8.80 19.71 18.76
C PRO A 257 -8.91 18.50 19.68
N LEU A 258 -8.02 17.53 19.50
CA LEU A 258 -7.95 16.34 20.34
C LEU A 258 -6.86 16.50 21.39
N ASP A 259 -7.13 16.08 22.63
CA ASP A 259 -6.11 16.05 23.66
C ASP A 259 -5.08 14.93 23.37
N PRO A 260 -3.77 15.18 23.60
CA PRO A 260 -2.75 14.15 23.46
C PRO A 260 -3.05 12.94 24.35
N ARG A 261 -3.15 11.75 23.75
CA ARG A 261 -3.45 10.50 24.44
C ARG A 261 -2.53 9.38 23.92
N ARG A 262 -2.24 8.41 24.79
CA ARG A 262 -1.54 7.20 24.37
C ARG A 262 -2.35 6.47 23.29
N GLY A 263 -1.71 6.11 22.18
CA GLY A 263 -2.34 5.42 21.05
C GLY A 263 -2.84 6.37 19.95
N LEU A 264 -3.00 7.67 20.23
CA LEU A 264 -3.29 8.68 19.23
C LEU A 264 -1.99 9.14 18.56
N VAL A 265 -1.99 9.11 17.25
CA VAL A 265 -0.96 9.74 16.43
C VAL A 265 -1.52 11.06 15.92
N ASP A 266 -0.93 12.16 16.37
CA ASP A 266 -1.25 13.49 15.85
C ASP A 266 -0.46 13.72 14.55
N ALA A 267 -1.18 13.67 13.45
CA ALA A 267 -0.69 14.01 12.10
C ALA A 267 -1.67 15.00 11.42
N ASN A 268 -2.35 15.82 12.23
CA ASN A 268 -3.39 16.71 11.76
C ASN A 268 -2.83 17.76 10.78
N VAL A 269 -3.22 17.63 9.51
CA VAL A 269 -2.80 18.52 8.42
C VAL A 269 -3.57 19.83 8.46
N ARG A 270 -4.87 19.76 8.71
CA ARG A 270 -5.78 20.89 8.92
C ARG A 270 -7.04 20.44 9.67
N ARG A 271 -7.75 21.39 10.28
CA ARG A 271 -8.98 21.12 11.05
C ARG A 271 -10.20 20.96 10.15
N GLY A 272 -10.35 19.75 9.56
CA GLY A 272 -11.36 19.40 8.59
C GLY A 272 -11.10 19.97 7.19
N THR A 273 -11.69 19.36 6.16
CA THR A 273 -11.62 19.92 4.80
C THR A 273 -12.53 21.16 4.66
N ALA A 274 -12.35 21.92 3.59
CA ALA A 274 -13.36 22.86 3.14
C ALA A 274 -14.55 22.12 2.53
N ASP A 275 -15.63 22.86 2.26
CA ASP A 275 -16.83 22.32 1.60
C ASP A 275 -16.56 22.11 0.11
N LEU A 276 -16.46 20.85 -0.31
CA LEU A 276 -16.23 20.44 -1.70
C LEU A 276 -17.33 20.87 -2.67
N THR A 277 -18.48 21.35 -2.18
CA THR A 277 -19.56 21.85 -3.04
C THR A 277 -19.35 23.30 -3.46
N VAL A 278 -18.52 24.04 -2.71
CA VAL A 278 -18.23 25.46 -2.94
C VAL A 278 -16.90 25.66 -3.65
N GLY A 279 -15.91 24.81 -3.37
CA GLY A 279 -14.56 24.90 -3.93
C GLY A 279 -13.72 23.69 -3.58
N PRO A 280 -12.38 23.75 -3.76
CA PRO A 280 -11.49 22.65 -3.40
C PRO A 280 -11.61 22.28 -1.93
N ALA A 281 -11.68 20.98 -1.63
CA ALA A 281 -11.74 20.44 -0.28
C ALA A 281 -10.46 20.75 0.53
N MET A 282 -9.32 20.73 -0.15
CA MET A 282 -8.00 21.02 0.41
C MET A 282 -7.05 21.52 -0.70
N THR A 283 -5.94 22.09 -0.33
CA THR A 283 -4.86 22.41 -1.27
C THR A 283 -4.09 21.15 -1.68
N ARG A 284 -3.37 21.21 -2.82
CA ARG A 284 -2.47 20.12 -3.23
C ARG A 284 -1.38 19.83 -2.19
N ASP A 285 -0.87 20.86 -1.52
CA ASP A 285 0.11 20.71 -0.44
C ASP A 285 -0.49 19.97 0.77
N GLU A 286 -1.72 20.31 1.18
CA GLU A 286 -2.42 19.62 2.24
C GLU A 286 -2.68 18.14 1.87
N ALA A 287 -3.10 17.87 0.63
CA ALA A 287 -3.25 16.50 0.13
C ALA A 287 -1.91 15.73 0.14
N GLY A 288 -0.82 16.39 -0.28
CA GLY A 288 0.54 15.82 -0.22
C GLY A 288 0.97 15.48 1.20
N ARG A 289 0.77 16.39 2.15
CA ARG A 289 1.10 16.16 3.57
C ARG A 289 0.24 15.04 4.18
N ALA A 290 -1.01 14.89 3.77
CA ALA A 290 -1.85 13.81 4.23
C ALA A 290 -1.42 12.44 3.61
N LEU A 291 -1.00 12.40 2.34
CA LEU A 291 -0.34 11.23 1.73
C LEU A 291 0.91 10.82 2.52
N ASP A 292 1.76 11.79 2.89
CA ASP A 292 2.95 11.56 3.71
C ASP A 292 2.60 11.01 5.09
N ALA A 293 1.55 11.54 5.74
CA ALA A 293 1.09 11.05 7.04
C ALA A 293 0.68 9.56 6.98
N GLY A 294 0.00 9.15 5.90
CA GLY A 294 -0.37 7.76 5.66
C GLY A 294 0.83 6.86 5.42
N ALA A 295 1.76 7.29 4.58
CA ALA A 295 2.98 6.55 4.29
C ALA A 295 3.88 6.42 5.55
N ALA A 296 4.00 7.48 6.34
CA ALA A 296 4.72 7.46 7.62
C ALA A 296 4.05 6.53 8.64
N ALA A 297 2.71 6.47 8.67
CA ALA A 297 1.98 5.53 9.52
C ALA A 297 2.29 4.07 9.14
N ALA A 298 2.28 3.73 7.84
CA ALA A 298 2.66 2.41 7.35
C ALA A 298 4.10 2.05 7.76
N LEU A 299 5.05 2.96 7.51
CA LEU A 299 6.45 2.74 7.87
C LEU A 299 6.61 2.46 9.37
N ARG A 300 5.94 3.24 10.22
CA ARG A 300 5.97 3.07 11.68
C ARG A 300 5.36 1.74 12.12
N LEU A 301 4.19 1.36 11.60
CA LEU A 301 3.52 0.11 11.96
C LEU A 301 4.36 -1.11 11.56
N VAL A 302 4.93 -1.09 10.36
CA VAL A 302 5.81 -2.16 9.88
C VAL A 302 7.14 -2.19 10.64
N ALA A 303 7.71 -1.04 11.01
CA ALA A 303 8.88 -0.99 11.88
C ALA A 303 8.57 -1.52 13.30
N GLY A 304 7.33 -1.36 13.78
CA GLY A 304 6.80 -1.97 15.01
C GLY A 304 6.50 -3.46 14.90
N GLY A 305 6.71 -4.08 13.74
CA GLY A 305 6.58 -5.51 13.54
C GLY A 305 5.32 -5.96 12.78
N ALA A 306 4.45 -5.04 12.35
CA ALA A 306 3.27 -5.43 11.56
C ALA A 306 3.68 -6.12 10.25
N ALA A 307 3.12 -7.30 10.00
CA ALA A 307 3.31 -8.11 8.81
C ALA A 307 2.11 -8.04 7.84
N CYS A 308 1.03 -7.36 8.25
CA CYS A 308 -0.14 -7.05 7.44
C CYS A 308 -0.74 -5.74 7.94
N LEU A 309 -1.17 -4.89 7.02
CA LEU A 309 -1.89 -3.66 7.33
C LEU A 309 -3.37 -3.82 6.96
N VAL A 310 -4.24 -3.16 7.73
CA VAL A 310 -5.68 -3.10 7.49
C VAL A 310 -6.07 -1.64 7.46
N THR A 311 -6.79 -1.22 6.44
CA THR A 311 -7.28 0.15 6.33
C THR A 311 -8.50 0.36 7.23
N GLY A 312 -8.57 1.50 7.88
CA GLY A 312 -9.73 1.95 8.65
C GLY A 312 -9.91 3.46 8.52
N ASP A 313 -11.11 3.93 8.71
CA ASP A 313 -11.47 5.33 8.60
C ASP A 313 -12.44 5.76 9.70
N MET A 314 -12.41 7.05 10.03
CA MET A 314 -13.43 7.71 10.85
C MET A 314 -13.63 9.15 10.39
N GLY A 315 -14.87 9.48 9.99
CA GLY A 315 -15.19 10.85 9.58
C GLY A 315 -16.65 11.01 9.23
N ILE A 316 -17.37 11.88 9.94
CA ILE A 316 -18.77 12.14 9.62
C ILE A 316 -18.90 12.80 8.25
N ALA A 317 -19.79 12.29 7.41
CA ALA A 317 -20.04 12.68 6.01
C ALA A 317 -18.99 12.21 4.97
N ASN A 318 -18.00 11.37 5.33
CA ASN A 318 -16.93 10.90 4.45
C ASN A 318 -17.40 10.13 3.21
N THR A 319 -18.58 9.52 3.22
CA THR A 319 -19.16 8.83 2.05
C THR A 319 -19.51 9.78 0.90
N THR A 320 -19.65 11.10 1.16
CA THR A 320 -19.89 12.08 0.10
C THR A 320 -18.63 12.36 -0.72
N PRO A 321 -17.49 12.73 -0.13
CA PRO A 321 -16.22 12.83 -0.88
C PRO A 321 -15.77 11.50 -1.47
N SER A 322 -16.04 10.34 -0.83
CA SER A 322 -15.77 9.04 -1.44
C SER A 322 -16.52 8.86 -2.76
N ALA A 323 -17.83 9.13 -2.79
CA ALA A 323 -18.63 9.04 -4.02
C ALA A 323 -18.15 10.06 -5.08
N ALA A 324 -17.74 11.28 -4.67
CA ALA A 324 -17.21 12.28 -5.57
C ALA A 324 -15.87 11.86 -6.19
N LEU A 325 -14.97 11.26 -5.40
CA LEU A 325 -13.72 10.69 -5.91
C LEU A 325 -13.97 9.56 -6.92
N VAL A 326 -14.86 8.61 -6.56
CA VAL A 326 -15.20 7.49 -7.46
C VAL A 326 -15.81 8.01 -8.76
N ALA A 327 -16.83 8.89 -8.70
CA ALA A 327 -17.43 9.48 -9.90
C ALA A 327 -16.41 10.25 -10.74
N SER A 328 -15.43 10.93 -10.11
CA SER A 328 -14.41 11.70 -10.84
C SER A 328 -13.39 10.84 -11.57
N LEU A 329 -13.04 9.68 -11.01
CA LEU A 329 -11.92 8.85 -11.47
C LEU A 329 -12.34 7.60 -12.26
N THR A 330 -13.65 7.27 -12.31
CA THR A 330 -14.19 6.11 -13.05
C THR A 330 -15.10 6.47 -14.22
N ASP A 331 -15.42 7.73 -14.43
CA ASP A 331 -16.42 8.20 -15.40
C ASP A 331 -17.86 7.69 -15.17
N LEU A 332 -18.13 7.02 -14.05
CA LEU A 332 -19.46 6.56 -13.68
C LEU A 332 -20.36 7.73 -13.26
N PRO A 333 -21.67 7.68 -13.58
CA PRO A 333 -22.63 8.65 -13.08
C PRO A 333 -22.67 8.70 -11.55
N ALA A 334 -22.79 9.89 -10.96
CA ALA A 334 -22.88 10.05 -9.49
C ALA A 334 -23.99 9.20 -8.88
N ALA A 335 -25.11 8.98 -9.59
CA ALA A 335 -26.22 8.16 -9.12
C ALA A 335 -25.86 6.68 -8.91
N GLU A 336 -24.86 6.17 -9.63
CA GLU A 336 -24.42 4.78 -9.54
C GLU A 336 -23.40 4.54 -8.42
N VAL A 337 -22.78 5.60 -7.89
CA VAL A 337 -21.70 5.51 -6.90
C VAL A 337 -22.04 6.17 -5.56
N THR A 338 -23.18 6.89 -5.49
CA THR A 338 -23.61 7.56 -4.26
C THR A 338 -24.55 6.68 -3.46
N GLY A 339 -24.15 6.33 -2.25
CA GLY A 339 -24.95 5.51 -1.33
C GLY A 339 -25.56 6.30 -0.18
N ARG A 340 -26.27 5.55 0.68
CA ARG A 340 -27.00 6.10 1.84
C ARG A 340 -26.11 6.38 3.06
N GLY A 341 -24.87 5.95 3.03
CA GLY A 341 -23.95 6.08 4.17
C GLY A 341 -24.56 5.45 5.43
N THR A 342 -24.72 6.25 6.47
CA THR A 342 -25.26 5.81 7.76
C THR A 342 -26.80 5.64 7.79
N GLY A 343 -27.49 5.75 6.65
CA GLY A 343 -28.92 5.46 6.54
C GLY A 343 -29.79 6.71 6.34
N ILE A 344 -29.52 7.50 5.31
CA ILE A 344 -30.35 8.66 4.91
C ILE A 344 -31.58 8.21 4.11
N ASP A 345 -32.63 9.04 4.12
CA ASP A 345 -33.85 8.86 3.32
C ASP A 345 -33.64 9.18 1.83
N ASP A 346 -34.70 9.00 1.01
CA ASP A 346 -34.65 9.18 -0.44
C ASP A 346 -34.45 10.64 -0.86
N ASP A 347 -35.05 11.60 -0.13
CA ASP A 347 -34.92 13.02 -0.41
C ASP A 347 -33.47 13.49 -0.19
N LEU A 348 -32.89 13.09 0.93
CA LEU A 348 -31.51 13.40 1.25
C LEU A 348 -30.52 12.69 0.31
N LEU A 349 -30.81 11.43 -0.09
CA LEU A 349 -30.00 10.73 -1.09
C LEU A 349 -30.00 11.44 -2.43
N THR A 350 -31.20 11.91 -2.89
CA THR A 350 -31.32 12.67 -4.15
C THR A 350 -30.48 13.96 -4.09
N ARG A 351 -30.57 14.69 -2.98
CA ARG A 351 -29.79 15.90 -2.76
C ARG A 351 -28.28 15.62 -2.70
N LYS A 352 -27.86 14.61 -1.94
CA LYS A 352 -26.45 14.16 -1.84
C LYS A 352 -25.91 13.81 -3.23
N THR A 353 -26.67 13.05 -4.02
CA THR A 353 -26.30 12.66 -5.40
C THR A 353 -26.09 13.87 -6.30
N ALA A 354 -26.95 14.89 -6.22
CA ALA A 354 -26.79 16.14 -6.99
C ALA A 354 -25.52 16.90 -6.58
N LEU A 355 -25.20 16.98 -5.30
CA LEU A 355 -23.95 17.60 -4.81
C LEU A 355 -22.71 16.83 -5.31
N VAL A 356 -22.72 15.50 -5.23
CA VAL A 356 -21.67 14.63 -5.75
C VAL A 356 -21.47 14.85 -7.26
N ALA A 357 -22.57 14.88 -8.03
CA ALA A 357 -22.52 15.08 -9.49
C ALA A 357 -21.87 16.43 -9.86
N ALA A 358 -22.25 17.50 -9.17
CA ALA A 358 -21.71 18.85 -9.44
C ALA A 358 -20.21 18.92 -9.08
N ALA A 359 -19.81 18.37 -7.93
CA ALA A 359 -18.43 18.36 -7.49
C ALA A 359 -17.54 17.50 -8.40
N ALA A 360 -17.98 16.31 -8.77
CA ALA A 360 -17.26 15.43 -9.68
C ALA A 360 -17.12 16.03 -11.10
N ALA A 361 -18.16 16.67 -11.62
CA ALA A 361 -18.09 17.35 -12.91
C ALA A 361 -17.06 18.49 -12.89
N ARG A 362 -17.03 19.29 -11.81
CA ARG A 362 -16.05 20.36 -11.62
C ARG A 362 -14.62 19.79 -11.56
N ALA A 363 -14.40 18.75 -10.76
CA ALA A 363 -13.09 18.12 -10.64
C ALA A 363 -12.57 17.59 -11.97
N ARG A 364 -13.40 16.86 -12.73
CA ARG A 364 -13.05 16.35 -14.07
C ARG A 364 -12.73 17.47 -15.05
N TYR A 365 -13.57 18.52 -15.08
CA TYR A 365 -13.36 19.65 -15.97
C TYR A 365 -12.06 20.41 -15.67
N ALA A 366 -11.77 20.62 -14.39
CA ALA A 366 -10.59 21.41 -13.97
C ALA A 366 -9.27 20.63 -14.04
N HIS A 367 -9.31 19.32 -13.81
CA HIS A 367 -8.09 18.55 -13.52
C HIS A 367 -7.87 17.32 -14.40
N GLY A 368 -8.90 16.84 -15.12
CA GLY A 368 -8.79 15.64 -15.97
C GLY A 368 -8.26 14.45 -15.18
N ASP A 369 -7.15 13.88 -15.65
CA ASP A 369 -6.52 12.67 -15.07
C ASP A 369 -5.53 12.97 -13.92
N ASP A 370 -5.39 14.23 -13.48
CA ASP A 370 -4.50 14.56 -12.35
C ASP A 370 -5.12 14.12 -11.02
N ALA A 371 -4.85 12.89 -10.64
CA ALA A 371 -5.44 12.25 -9.46
C ALA A 371 -5.16 13.02 -8.15
N LEU A 372 -3.98 13.67 -8.02
CA LEU A 372 -3.68 14.48 -6.84
C LEU A 372 -4.53 15.76 -6.82
N ALA A 373 -4.76 16.37 -7.98
CA ALA A 373 -5.62 17.54 -8.06
C ALA A 373 -7.10 17.18 -7.83
N VAL A 374 -7.57 16.04 -8.38
CA VAL A 374 -8.91 15.51 -8.10
C VAL A 374 -9.08 15.19 -6.61
N LEU A 375 -8.09 14.55 -5.97
CA LEU A 375 -8.09 14.31 -4.53
C LEU A 375 -8.18 15.62 -3.73
N ALA A 376 -7.42 16.62 -4.11
CA ALA A 376 -7.46 17.94 -3.45
C ALA A 376 -8.82 18.63 -3.64
N GLU A 377 -9.43 18.50 -4.80
CA GLU A 377 -10.69 19.14 -5.17
C GLU A 377 -11.89 18.57 -4.41
N VAL A 378 -12.01 17.23 -4.35
CA VAL A 378 -13.23 16.57 -3.85
C VAL A 378 -12.99 15.53 -2.76
N GLY A 379 -11.75 15.25 -2.38
CA GLY A 379 -11.41 14.20 -1.42
C GLY A 379 -11.49 14.62 0.05
N GLY A 380 -10.90 13.79 0.90
CA GLY A 380 -10.72 14.01 2.33
C GLY A 380 -9.27 13.72 2.75
N LEU A 381 -8.87 14.23 3.90
CA LEU A 381 -7.51 14.03 4.43
C LEU A 381 -7.24 12.56 4.76
N GLU A 382 -8.25 11.86 5.27
CA GLU A 382 -8.19 10.42 5.52
C GLU A 382 -8.11 9.61 4.21
N HIS A 383 -8.76 10.04 3.12
CA HIS A 383 -8.60 9.41 1.80
C HIS A 383 -7.15 9.52 1.32
N ALA A 384 -6.56 10.71 1.46
CA ALA A 384 -5.15 10.91 1.12
C ALA A 384 -4.24 10.03 1.98
N ALA A 385 -4.46 9.99 3.29
CA ALA A 385 -3.64 9.19 4.20
C ALA A 385 -3.78 7.68 3.92
N LEU A 386 -5.00 7.19 3.66
CA LEU A 386 -5.24 5.80 3.25
C LEU A 386 -4.52 5.47 1.94
N ALA A 387 -4.56 6.37 0.94
CA ALA A 387 -3.83 6.19 -0.30
C ALA A 387 -2.31 6.12 -0.07
N GLY A 388 -1.78 6.99 0.78
CA GLY A 388 -0.37 6.98 1.19
C GLY A 388 0.03 5.68 1.90
N LEU A 389 -0.80 5.17 2.79
CA LEU A 389 -0.59 3.89 3.48
C LEU A 389 -0.53 2.72 2.48
N VAL A 390 -1.45 2.66 1.51
CA VAL A 390 -1.51 1.59 0.50
C VAL A 390 -0.24 1.58 -0.35
N VAL A 391 0.20 2.74 -0.83
CA VAL A 391 1.43 2.86 -1.64
C VAL A 391 2.66 2.46 -0.82
N ALA A 392 2.74 2.91 0.44
CA ALA A 392 3.86 2.58 1.32
C ALA A 392 3.90 1.08 1.68
N ALA A 393 2.76 0.44 1.87
CA ALA A 393 2.69 -1.00 2.13
C ALA A 393 3.24 -1.81 0.94
N ALA A 394 2.90 -1.41 -0.30
CA ALA A 394 3.47 -2.03 -1.50
C ALA A 394 5.00 -1.88 -1.58
N ALA A 395 5.53 -0.69 -1.24
CA ALA A 395 6.96 -0.44 -1.14
C ALA A 395 7.65 -1.25 -0.04
N LEU A 396 6.96 -1.43 1.11
CA LEU A 396 7.43 -2.23 2.25
C LEU A 396 7.25 -3.74 2.05
N GLN A 397 6.59 -4.15 0.95
CA GLN A 397 6.29 -5.54 0.63
C GLN A 397 5.46 -6.23 1.74
N VAL A 398 4.48 -5.49 2.23
CA VAL A 398 3.53 -5.93 3.25
C VAL A 398 2.12 -5.90 2.65
N PRO A 399 1.31 -6.96 2.79
CA PRO A 399 -0.05 -6.97 2.27
C PRO A 399 -0.93 -5.93 3.00
N VAL A 400 -1.87 -5.34 2.24
CA VAL A 400 -2.91 -4.47 2.77
C VAL A 400 -4.27 -5.12 2.52
N ILE A 401 -5.09 -5.20 3.55
CA ILE A 401 -6.51 -5.57 3.43
C ILE A 401 -7.32 -4.28 3.45
N VAL A 402 -8.01 -4.00 2.35
CA VAL A 402 -8.81 -2.77 2.16
C VAL A 402 -10.25 -3.00 2.61
N ASP A 403 -10.78 -2.04 3.37
CA ASP A 403 -12.12 -2.08 3.96
C ASP A 403 -13.21 -1.63 2.96
N GLY A 404 -14.13 -0.78 3.39
CA GLY A 404 -15.33 -0.34 2.68
C GLY A 404 -15.08 0.78 1.67
N VAL A 405 -16.15 1.57 1.41
CA VAL A 405 -16.19 2.56 0.31
C VAL A 405 -15.13 3.66 0.45
N ILE A 406 -14.82 4.09 1.68
CA ILE A 406 -13.83 5.15 1.92
C ILE A 406 -12.44 4.65 1.55
N ALA A 407 -12.08 3.48 2.04
CA ALA A 407 -10.80 2.84 1.74
C ALA A 407 -10.70 2.44 0.26
N ALA A 408 -11.79 2.00 -0.37
CA ALA A 408 -11.84 1.71 -1.81
C ALA A 408 -11.62 2.98 -2.65
N ALA A 409 -12.28 4.10 -2.31
CA ALA A 409 -12.05 5.39 -2.98
C ALA A 409 -10.58 5.85 -2.85
N ALA A 410 -9.97 5.67 -1.67
CA ALA A 410 -8.57 5.94 -1.44
C ALA A 410 -7.65 5.01 -2.26
N LEU A 411 -7.98 3.72 -2.38
CA LEU A 411 -7.26 2.77 -3.24
C LEU A 411 -7.33 3.19 -4.71
N LEU A 412 -8.49 3.65 -5.18
CA LEU A 412 -8.62 4.16 -6.55
C LEU A 412 -7.70 5.37 -6.78
N VAL A 413 -7.61 6.30 -5.82
CA VAL A 413 -6.64 7.39 -5.87
C VAL A 413 -5.20 6.86 -5.89
N ALA A 414 -4.87 5.91 -5.01
CA ALA A 414 -3.54 5.30 -4.95
C ALA A 414 -3.15 4.66 -6.28
N SER A 415 -4.06 3.92 -6.92
CA SER A 415 -3.82 3.26 -8.22
C SER A 415 -3.61 4.25 -9.37
N ARG A 416 -4.22 5.45 -9.29
CA ARG A 416 -4.00 6.52 -10.27
C ARG A 416 -2.68 7.26 -10.03
N LEU A 417 -2.28 7.44 -8.76
CA LEU A 417 -1.00 8.06 -8.39
C LEU A 417 0.19 7.14 -8.67
N VAL A 418 0.04 5.84 -8.38
CA VAL A 418 1.08 4.81 -8.54
C VAL A 418 0.46 3.58 -9.21
N PRO A 419 0.39 3.55 -10.55
CA PRO A 419 -0.21 2.44 -11.27
C PRO A 419 0.41 1.09 -10.92
N GLY A 420 -0.43 0.07 -10.74
CA GLY A 420 -0.04 -1.29 -10.37
C GLY A 420 -0.03 -1.56 -8.86
N VAL A 421 -0.23 -0.54 -8.02
CA VAL A 421 -0.25 -0.73 -6.55
C VAL A 421 -1.43 -1.61 -6.10
N GLU A 422 -2.54 -1.60 -6.84
CA GLU A 422 -3.73 -2.44 -6.62
C GLU A 422 -3.41 -3.94 -6.64
N ALA A 423 -2.38 -4.35 -7.38
CA ALA A 423 -1.92 -5.74 -7.40
C ALA A 423 -1.29 -6.21 -6.07
N CYS A 424 -1.02 -5.31 -5.12
CA CYS A 424 -0.50 -5.62 -3.79
C CYS A 424 -1.58 -5.60 -2.70
N VAL A 425 -2.86 -5.53 -3.07
CA VAL A 425 -3.99 -5.31 -2.17
C VAL A 425 -4.91 -6.52 -2.14
N ILE A 426 -5.54 -6.75 -0.99
CA ILE A 426 -6.64 -7.69 -0.80
C ILE A 426 -7.89 -6.89 -0.48
N ALA A 427 -8.94 -7.00 -1.30
CA ALA A 427 -10.24 -6.44 -0.97
C ALA A 427 -10.86 -7.24 0.19
N GLY A 428 -11.01 -6.62 1.36
CA GLY A 428 -11.47 -7.30 2.57
C GLY A 428 -12.93 -7.73 2.45
N HIS A 429 -13.81 -6.80 2.11
CA HIS A 429 -15.23 -7.10 1.98
C HIS A 429 -15.91 -6.28 0.89
N ARG A 430 -17.09 -6.73 0.47
CA ARG A 430 -18.02 -5.95 -0.34
C ARG A 430 -18.90 -5.11 0.60
N SER A 431 -18.73 -3.80 0.56
CA SER A 431 -19.64 -2.88 1.25
C SER A 431 -20.94 -2.73 0.46
N VAL A 432 -22.06 -2.50 1.15
CA VAL A 432 -23.34 -2.16 0.49
C VAL A 432 -23.37 -0.77 -0.15
N GLU A 433 -22.37 0.06 0.14
CA GLU A 433 -22.19 1.35 -0.53
C GLU A 433 -21.79 1.14 -2.00
N PRO A 434 -22.57 1.63 -2.98
CA PRO A 434 -22.39 1.28 -4.39
C PRO A 434 -21.02 1.71 -4.94
N GLY A 435 -20.46 2.81 -4.46
CA GLY A 435 -19.12 3.26 -4.84
C GLY A 435 -18.03 2.24 -4.52
N SER A 436 -18.22 1.38 -3.50
CA SER A 436 -17.28 0.30 -3.19
C SER A 436 -17.22 -0.73 -4.31
N SER A 437 -18.37 -1.26 -4.74
CA SER A 437 -18.46 -2.21 -5.85
C SER A 437 -17.90 -1.61 -7.15
N ALA A 438 -18.23 -0.35 -7.44
CA ALA A 438 -17.72 0.35 -8.63
C ALA A 438 -16.18 0.38 -8.67
N VAL A 439 -15.52 0.62 -7.53
CA VAL A 439 -14.05 0.61 -7.45
C VAL A 439 -13.50 -0.81 -7.57
N LEU A 440 -14.10 -1.80 -6.89
CA LEU A 440 -13.64 -3.20 -6.98
C LEU A 440 -13.70 -3.70 -8.41
N ASP A 441 -14.80 -3.42 -9.13
CA ASP A 441 -14.98 -3.79 -10.52
C ASP A 441 -13.98 -3.06 -11.44
N ALA A 442 -13.75 -1.75 -11.22
CA ALA A 442 -12.80 -0.96 -12.01
C ALA A 442 -11.33 -1.41 -11.83
N LEU A 443 -11.00 -1.98 -10.68
CA LEU A 443 -9.65 -2.47 -10.37
C LEU A 443 -9.51 -4.00 -10.52
N GLY A 444 -10.58 -4.71 -10.88
CA GLY A 444 -10.58 -6.16 -11.04
C GLY A 444 -10.34 -6.91 -9.72
N LEU A 445 -10.87 -6.39 -8.60
CA LEU A 445 -10.66 -6.95 -7.27
C LEU A 445 -11.92 -7.66 -6.77
N ASP A 446 -11.75 -8.90 -6.33
CA ASP A 446 -12.81 -9.66 -5.68
C ASP A 446 -12.71 -9.55 -4.15
N PRO A 447 -13.80 -9.21 -3.44
CA PRO A 447 -13.79 -9.14 -1.98
C PRO A 447 -13.72 -10.52 -1.34
N VAL A 448 -13.04 -10.61 -0.17
CA VAL A 448 -12.89 -11.88 0.57
C VAL A 448 -14.22 -12.30 1.19
N ILE A 449 -14.97 -11.34 1.78
CA ILE A 449 -16.27 -11.59 2.41
C ILE A 449 -17.35 -10.64 1.88
N ASP A 450 -18.62 -11.05 2.02
CA ASP A 450 -19.81 -10.28 1.69
C ASP A 450 -20.85 -10.53 2.80
N LEU A 451 -21.05 -9.55 3.68
CA LEU A 451 -21.87 -9.63 4.89
C LEU A 451 -22.77 -8.39 5.05
N ASP A 452 -23.07 -7.68 3.97
CA ASP A 452 -23.89 -6.48 3.97
C ASP A 452 -23.40 -5.36 4.93
N LEU A 453 -22.07 -5.29 5.17
CA LEU A 453 -21.48 -4.31 6.07
C LEU A 453 -21.38 -2.92 5.43
N ARG A 454 -21.53 -1.86 6.25
CA ARG A 454 -21.39 -0.46 5.86
C ARG A 454 -20.92 0.45 7.01
N LEU A 455 -20.21 -0.10 7.99
CA LEU A 455 -19.78 0.67 9.16
C LEU A 455 -18.53 1.50 8.88
N GLY A 456 -17.54 0.96 8.17
CA GLY A 456 -16.20 1.51 8.08
C GLY A 456 -15.32 1.06 9.26
N GLU A 457 -14.46 1.92 9.76
CA GLU A 457 -13.50 1.70 10.85
C GLU A 457 -12.43 0.62 10.53
N GLY A 458 -12.53 -0.11 9.41
CA GLY A 458 -11.72 -1.29 9.11
C GLY A 458 -12.41 -2.61 9.46
N THR A 459 -13.72 -2.59 9.77
CA THR A 459 -14.45 -3.74 10.35
C THR A 459 -14.56 -4.90 9.38
N GLY A 460 -14.89 -4.66 8.11
CA GLY A 460 -14.98 -5.70 7.10
C GLY A 460 -13.62 -6.32 6.78
N ALA A 461 -12.60 -5.49 6.68
CA ALA A 461 -11.22 -5.95 6.44
C ALA A 461 -10.67 -6.76 7.62
N ALA A 462 -10.98 -6.37 8.87
CA ALA A 462 -10.59 -7.14 10.05
C ALA A 462 -11.23 -8.53 10.09
N LEU A 463 -12.50 -8.66 9.64
CA LEU A 463 -13.17 -9.96 9.52
C LEU A 463 -12.59 -10.84 8.40
N ALA A 464 -12.00 -10.25 7.36
CA ALA A 464 -11.33 -10.98 6.29
C ALA A 464 -9.94 -11.52 6.71
N LEU A 465 -9.29 -10.91 7.70
CA LEU A 465 -7.91 -11.26 8.11
C LEU A 465 -7.73 -12.75 8.45
N PRO A 466 -8.61 -13.43 9.21
CA PRO A 466 -8.49 -14.87 9.47
C PRO A 466 -8.55 -15.72 8.20
N VAL A 467 -9.31 -15.32 7.18
CA VAL A 467 -9.38 -16.01 5.89
C VAL A 467 -8.08 -15.84 5.11
N VAL A 468 -7.53 -14.62 5.10
CA VAL A 468 -6.22 -14.32 4.50
C VAL A 468 -5.10 -15.11 5.18
N GLU A 469 -5.14 -15.23 6.51
CA GLU A 469 -4.20 -16.07 7.26
C GLU A 469 -4.34 -17.55 6.91
N ALA A 470 -5.57 -18.05 6.78
CA ALA A 470 -5.82 -19.44 6.41
C ALA A 470 -5.21 -19.80 5.05
N ALA A 471 -5.23 -18.87 4.08
CA ALA A 471 -4.59 -19.09 2.77
C ALA A 471 -3.07 -19.34 2.89
N VAL A 472 -2.40 -18.64 3.80
CA VAL A 472 -0.96 -18.83 4.07
C VAL A 472 -0.71 -20.12 4.85
N ARG A 473 -1.56 -20.45 5.84
CA ARG A 473 -1.43 -21.67 6.62
C ARG A 473 -1.56 -22.91 5.75
N VAL A 474 -2.47 -22.91 4.80
CA VAL A 474 -2.59 -24.03 3.83
C VAL A 474 -1.26 -24.25 3.10
N LEU A 475 -0.62 -23.21 2.58
CA LEU A 475 0.68 -23.30 1.91
C LEU A 475 1.81 -23.79 2.83
N ARG A 476 1.74 -23.50 4.13
CA ARG A 476 2.83 -23.76 5.07
C ARG A 476 2.69 -25.06 5.84
N GLU A 477 1.45 -25.47 6.10
CA GLU A 477 1.15 -26.49 7.12
C GLU A 477 0.49 -27.75 6.51
N MET A 478 -0.07 -27.65 5.30
CA MET A 478 -0.68 -28.80 4.63
C MET A 478 0.39 -29.67 3.99
N ALA A 479 0.33 -31.00 4.22
CA ALA A 479 1.29 -31.95 3.67
C ALA A 479 1.12 -32.10 2.14
N THR A 480 2.20 -32.34 1.44
CA THR A 480 2.19 -32.78 0.04
C THR A 480 1.77 -34.26 -0.07
N PHE A 481 1.38 -34.73 -1.27
CA PHE A 481 1.07 -36.14 -1.51
C PHE A 481 2.25 -37.03 -1.13
N ASP A 482 3.47 -36.64 -1.46
CA ASP A 482 4.69 -37.40 -1.15
C ASP A 482 4.92 -37.48 0.37
N GLU A 483 4.82 -36.36 1.10
CA GLU A 483 5.02 -36.31 2.56
C GLU A 483 3.96 -37.11 3.32
N ALA A 484 2.71 -37.11 2.83
CA ALA A 484 1.61 -37.84 3.47
C ALA A 484 1.54 -39.33 3.05
N GLY A 485 2.32 -39.78 2.06
CA GLY A 485 2.23 -41.12 1.49
C GLY A 485 0.88 -41.41 0.83
N VAL A 486 0.16 -40.38 0.38
CA VAL A 486 -1.12 -40.49 -0.31
C VAL A 486 -0.88 -40.58 -1.81
N SER A 487 -1.52 -41.58 -2.46
CA SER A 487 -1.40 -41.75 -3.90
C SER A 487 -2.01 -40.56 -4.66
N ASP A 488 -1.25 -39.97 -5.57
CA ASP A 488 -1.74 -38.96 -6.51
C ASP A 488 -2.50 -39.61 -7.69
N LYS A 489 -3.23 -38.79 -8.46
CA LYS A 489 -3.91 -39.24 -9.69
C LYS A 489 -2.89 -39.86 -10.65
N ARG A 490 -3.27 -41.04 -11.20
CA ARG A 490 -2.56 -41.66 -12.30
C ARG A 490 -2.93 -41.02 -13.63
#